data_acad83571cb85080583c6b3712e9a96b
#
_entry.id   acad83571cb85080583c6b3712e9a96b
#
_cell.length_a   1.000
_cell.length_b   1.000
_cell.length_c   1.000
_cell.angle_alpha   90.00
_cell.angle_beta   90.00
_cell.angle_gamma   90.00
#
_symmetry.space_group_name_H-M   'P 1'
#
loop_
_entity.id
_entity.type
_entity.pdbx_description
1 polymer ?
#
loop_
_entity_poly.entity_id
_entity_poly.type
_entity_poly.pdbx_seq_one_letter_code
_entity_poly.pdbx_strand_id
1 'polypeptide(L)'
;IIAGMSIVYELFNYVNCKTLVVGGSGLREGLFYDYYGHNYLGGNPIIPDILIHSAENVLLEMTRHELVHAKYICRLADTLFEQWWSLHKGDNALRRCLQVASLLHDIGKRVNYYSHARHGCYMLVNSNLYGMTHIEQAFSAFLVMNSHGLTPKEYKNFLYGKLLDDEQRSIGQKLSIILAIAEALDESHEQLVMNLDSRISPDEVRLIIQYPKHRDIDITKGAVEKLVKPFKKEFKRQLEIEWSPQ
;
A
#
# COMPACT_ATOMS: atom_id res chain seq x y z
N ILE A 1 -21.77 27.58 15.45
CA ILE A 1 -20.46 27.46 14.75
C ILE A 1 -19.60 28.69 15.09
N ILE A 2 -20.08 29.92 14.93
CA ILE A 2 -19.27 31.15 15.14
C ILE A 2 -18.69 31.22 16.56
N ALA A 3 -19.50 31.01 17.59
CA ALA A 3 -19.03 31.03 18.99
C ALA A 3 -17.97 29.97 19.27
N GLY A 4 -18.14 28.74 18.73
CA GLY A 4 -17.13 27.68 18.84
C GLY A 4 -15.84 28.03 18.14
N MET A 5 -15.89 28.63 16.96
CA MET A 5 -14.70 29.09 16.25
C MET A 5 -13.97 30.22 17.00
N SER A 6 -14.68 31.13 17.64
CA SER A 6 -14.06 32.18 18.46
C SER A 6 -13.30 31.60 19.65
N ILE A 7 -13.85 30.57 20.31
CA ILE A 7 -13.14 29.86 21.41
C ILE A 7 -11.86 29.19 20.90
N VAL A 8 -11.96 28.47 19.77
CA VAL A 8 -10.79 27.80 19.16
C VAL A 8 -9.74 28.84 18.74
N TYR A 9 -10.16 29.97 18.16
CA TYR A 9 -9.27 31.05 17.75
C TYR A 9 -8.51 31.65 18.95
N GLU A 10 -9.19 31.94 20.06
CA GLU A 10 -8.56 32.47 21.26
C GLU A 10 -7.59 31.46 21.90
N LEU A 11 -7.96 30.16 21.95
CA LEU A 11 -7.07 29.11 22.42
C LEU A 11 -5.83 28.99 21.53
N PHE A 12 -6.04 29.06 20.22
CA PHE A 12 -4.95 28.96 19.23
C PHE A 12 -3.94 30.11 19.42
N ASN A 13 -4.42 31.33 19.61
CA ASN A 13 -3.59 32.47 19.90
C ASN A 13 -2.88 32.36 21.24
N TYR A 14 -3.59 31.89 22.29
CA TYR A 14 -3.05 31.75 23.63
C TYR A 14 -1.88 30.74 23.69
N VAL A 15 -2.00 29.60 23.00
CA VAL A 15 -0.94 28.58 22.93
C VAL A 15 0.11 28.87 21.86
N ASN A 16 -0.06 29.93 21.07
CA ASN A 16 0.84 30.33 19.98
C ASN A 16 1.12 29.20 18.96
N CYS A 17 0.08 28.44 18.61
CA CYS A 17 0.17 27.39 17.61
C CYS A 17 0.16 27.95 16.19
N LYS A 18 0.90 27.32 15.28
CA LYS A 18 0.91 27.69 13.84
C LYS A 18 0.02 26.78 12.99
N THR A 19 -0.33 25.61 13.52
CA THR A 19 -1.07 24.57 12.75
C THR A 19 -2.12 23.94 13.66
N LEU A 20 -3.32 23.81 13.13
CA LEU A 20 -4.43 23.06 13.73
C LEU A 20 -4.67 21.79 12.92
N VAL A 21 -4.57 20.63 13.56
CA VAL A 21 -4.92 19.36 12.93
C VAL A 21 -6.28 18.92 13.45
N VAL A 22 -7.23 18.71 12.54
CA VAL A 22 -8.57 18.25 12.88
C VAL A 22 -8.62 16.73 12.80
N GLY A 23 -8.91 16.06 13.92
CA GLY A 23 -9.16 14.62 13.97
C GLY A 23 -10.64 14.30 13.73
N GLY A 24 -10.90 13.19 13.04
CA GLY A 24 -12.25 12.68 12.82
C GLY A 24 -12.81 11.86 14.01
N SER A 25 -11.98 11.52 15.00
CA SER A 25 -12.34 10.69 16.15
C SER A 25 -12.77 11.54 17.35
N GLY A 26 -13.78 11.10 18.07
CA GLY A 26 -14.31 11.81 19.23
C GLY A 26 -13.59 11.46 20.53
N LEU A 27 -13.59 12.41 21.48
CA LEU A 27 -13.01 12.19 22.81
C LEU A 27 -13.66 11.01 23.55
N ARG A 28 -14.95 10.79 23.37
CA ARG A 28 -15.71 9.70 24.03
C ARG A 28 -15.23 8.33 23.55
N GLU A 29 -15.02 8.18 22.26
CA GLU A 29 -14.48 6.97 21.65
C GLU A 29 -13.06 6.70 22.16
N GLY A 30 -12.21 7.74 22.24
CA GLY A 30 -10.87 7.63 22.81
C GLY A 30 -10.87 7.16 24.27
N LEU A 31 -11.73 7.74 25.11
CA LEU A 31 -11.90 7.30 26.52
C LEU A 31 -12.40 5.87 26.64
N PHE A 32 -13.33 5.46 25.75
CA PHE A 32 -13.82 4.09 25.73
C PHE A 32 -12.69 3.08 25.38
N TYR A 33 -11.92 3.36 24.34
CA TYR A 33 -10.82 2.50 23.93
C TYR A 33 -9.69 2.45 24.96
N ASP A 34 -9.39 3.59 25.61
CA ASP A 34 -8.42 3.64 26.69
C ASP A 34 -8.85 2.75 27.89
N TYR A 35 -10.10 2.90 28.33
CA TYR A 35 -10.67 2.07 29.40
C TYR A 35 -10.69 0.58 29.00
N TYR A 36 -11.15 0.28 27.79
CA TYR A 36 -11.23 -1.11 27.30
C TYR A 36 -9.83 -1.73 27.17
N GLY A 37 -8.87 -1.01 26.64
CA GLY A 37 -7.48 -1.46 26.49
C GLY A 37 -6.85 -1.80 27.84
N HIS A 38 -7.01 -0.90 28.83
CA HIS A 38 -6.45 -1.13 30.17
C HIS A 38 -7.09 -2.30 30.91
N ASN A 39 -8.39 -2.50 30.78
CA ASN A 39 -9.12 -3.47 31.59
C ASN A 39 -9.29 -4.84 30.91
N TYR A 40 -9.26 -4.91 29.58
CA TYR A 40 -9.60 -6.15 28.85
C TYR A 40 -8.52 -6.62 27.86
N LEU A 41 -7.58 -5.77 27.45
CA LEU A 41 -6.52 -6.12 26.48
C LEU A 41 -5.11 -6.22 27.10
N GLY A 42 -5.01 -6.46 28.41
CA GLY A 42 -3.72 -6.66 29.07
C GLY A 42 -2.94 -5.40 29.45
N GLY A 43 -3.62 -4.25 29.52
CA GLY A 43 -3.08 -3.05 30.14
C GLY A 43 -2.36 -2.06 29.23
N ASN A 44 -2.18 -2.34 27.94
CA ASN A 44 -1.64 -1.34 27.01
C ASN A 44 -2.64 -1.08 25.86
N PRO A 45 -3.41 0.05 25.91
CA PRO A 45 -4.35 0.40 24.86
C PRO A 45 -3.66 0.94 23.59
N ILE A 46 -2.36 1.20 23.63
CA ILE A 46 -1.62 1.78 22.50
C ILE A 46 -1.23 0.67 21.53
N ILE A 47 -1.78 0.74 20.33
CA ILE A 47 -1.41 -0.12 19.21
C ILE A 47 -0.11 0.42 18.61
N PRO A 48 0.99 -0.35 18.54
CA PRO A 48 2.29 0.15 18.08
C PRO A 48 2.27 0.72 16.67
N ASP A 49 1.51 0.10 15.77
CA ASP A 49 1.37 0.55 14.38
C ASP A 49 -0.11 0.68 14.02
N ILE A 50 -0.65 1.87 14.29
CA ILE A 50 -2.06 2.16 14.12
C ILE A 50 -2.49 2.08 12.65
N LEU A 51 -1.61 2.44 11.71
CA LEU A 51 -1.91 2.46 10.29
C LEU A 51 -2.06 1.03 9.75
N ILE A 52 -1.07 0.19 10.00
CA ILE A 52 -1.11 -1.22 9.56
C ILE A 52 -2.27 -1.95 10.23
N HIS A 53 -2.48 -1.73 11.54
CA HIS A 53 -3.61 -2.34 12.24
C HIS A 53 -4.96 -1.92 11.66
N SER A 54 -5.14 -0.63 11.32
CA SER A 54 -6.39 -0.17 10.70
C SER A 54 -6.59 -0.74 9.30
N ALA A 55 -5.51 -0.87 8.50
CA ALA A 55 -5.58 -1.50 7.20
C ALA A 55 -5.94 -3.00 7.31
N GLU A 56 -5.35 -3.72 8.26
CA GLU A 56 -5.70 -5.12 8.54
C GLU A 56 -7.17 -5.26 8.97
N ASN A 57 -7.69 -4.34 9.80
CA ASN A 57 -9.09 -4.35 10.20
C ASN A 57 -10.03 -4.12 9.00
N VAL A 58 -9.71 -3.15 8.12
CA VAL A 58 -10.47 -2.93 6.87
C VAL A 58 -10.46 -4.20 6.01
N LEU A 59 -9.31 -4.86 5.87
CA LEU A 59 -9.20 -6.11 5.12
C LEU A 59 -10.07 -7.21 5.74
N LEU A 60 -9.99 -7.42 7.06
CA LEU A 60 -10.76 -8.45 7.78
C LEU A 60 -12.27 -8.21 7.73
N GLU A 61 -12.69 -6.96 7.73
CA GLU A 61 -14.11 -6.58 7.58
C GLU A 61 -14.66 -6.96 6.20
N MET A 62 -13.81 -6.83 5.17
CA MET A 62 -14.16 -7.10 3.79
C MET A 62 -13.94 -8.56 3.37
N THR A 63 -12.84 -9.20 3.85
CA THR A 63 -12.42 -10.54 3.38
C THR A 63 -11.78 -11.32 4.54
N ARG A 64 -12.50 -12.30 5.08
CA ARG A 64 -11.99 -13.05 6.25
C ARG A 64 -10.79 -13.99 5.99
N HIS A 65 -10.47 -14.29 4.74
CA HIS A 65 -9.52 -15.36 4.38
C HIS A 65 -8.23 -14.86 3.72
N GLU A 66 -8.10 -13.59 3.39
CA GLU A 66 -6.99 -13.07 2.57
C GLU A 66 -5.84 -12.43 3.37
N LEU A 67 -5.96 -12.37 4.70
CA LEU A 67 -4.95 -11.67 5.53
C LEU A 67 -3.54 -12.28 5.37
N VAL A 68 -3.43 -13.60 5.23
CA VAL A 68 -2.13 -14.28 5.09
C VAL A 68 -1.48 -13.91 3.77
N HIS A 69 -2.23 -13.98 2.66
CA HIS A 69 -1.80 -13.54 1.34
C HIS A 69 -1.42 -12.05 1.33
N ALA A 70 -2.30 -11.19 1.82
CA ALA A 70 -2.05 -9.74 1.85
C ALA A 70 -0.79 -9.36 2.65
N LYS A 71 -0.55 -9.99 3.80
CA LYS A 71 0.68 -9.81 4.58
C LYS A 71 1.92 -10.30 3.84
N TYR A 72 1.79 -11.39 3.10
CA TYR A 72 2.87 -11.91 2.30
C TYR A 72 3.23 -10.97 1.14
N ILE A 73 2.23 -10.47 0.40
CA ILE A 73 2.42 -9.44 -0.63
C ILE A 73 3.04 -8.16 -0.04
N CYS A 74 2.57 -7.71 1.12
CA CYS A 74 3.11 -6.55 1.80
C CYS A 74 4.61 -6.74 2.12
N ARG A 75 5.02 -7.91 2.61
CA ARG A 75 6.42 -8.25 2.87
C ARG A 75 7.27 -8.25 1.60
N LEU A 76 6.78 -8.85 0.52
CA LEU A 76 7.50 -8.88 -0.77
C LEU A 76 7.64 -7.47 -1.35
N ALA A 77 6.57 -6.68 -1.35
CA ALA A 77 6.58 -5.30 -1.83
C ALA A 77 7.54 -4.42 -1.00
N ASP A 78 7.55 -4.59 0.31
CA ASP A 78 8.44 -3.88 1.22
C ASP A 78 9.92 -4.23 0.99
N THR A 79 10.23 -5.51 0.76
CA THR A 79 11.56 -5.98 0.38
C THR A 79 12.02 -5.34 -0.94
N LEU A 80 11.18 -5.33 -1.96
CA LEU A 80 11.47 -4.70 -3.25
C LEU A 80 11.62 -3.19 -3.11
N PHE A 81 10.80 -2.54 -2.27
CA PHE A 81 10.92 -1.12 -1.99
C PHE A 81 12.31 -0.78 -1.44
N GLU A 82 12.78 -1.51 -0.44
CA GLU A 82 14.10 -1.27 0.14
C GLU A 82 15.23 -1.51 -0.87
N GLN A 83 15.20 -2.64 -1.58
CA GLN A 83 16.23 -2.98 -2.54
C GLN A 83 16.28 -2.02 -3.74
N TRP A 84 15.14 -1.48 -4.18
CA TRP A 84 15.03 -0.61 -5.35
C TRP A 84 14.92 0.88 -4.99
N TRP A 85 15.28 1.24 -3.76
CA TRP A 85 15.20 2.63 -3.30
C TRP A 85 15.92 3.62 -4.25
N SER A 86 17.10 3.27 -4.76
CA SER A 86 17.86 4.09 -5.72
C SER A 86 17.11 4.34 -7.03
N LEU A 87 16.12 3.50 -7.38
CA LEU A 87 15.37 3.57 -8.62
C LEU A 87 14.11 4.43 -8.49
N HIS A 88 13.38 4.29 -7.38
CA HIS A 88 12.11 5.01 -7.18
C HIS A 88 12.26 6.25 -6.30
N LYS A 89 13.27 6.30 -5.40
CA LYS A 89 13.56 7.43 -4.49
C LYS A 89 12.37 7.84 -3.60
N GLY A 90 11.46 6.93 -3.34
CA GLY A 90 10.35 7.17 -2.41
C GLY A 90 10.85 7.27 -0.97
N ASP A 91 10.22 8.10 -0.17
CA ASP A 91 10.49 8.27 1.25
C ASP A 91 9.73 7.24 2.11
N ASN A 92 9.88 7.35 3.43
CA ASN A 92 9.20 6.45 4.36
C ASN A 92 7.67 6.64 4.37
N ALA A 93 7.14 7.82 4.06
CA ALA A 93 5.70 8.04 3.95
C ALA A 93 5.14 7.27 2.75
N LEU A 94 5.82 7.31 1.61
CA LEU A 94 5.44 6.55 0.41
C LEU A 94 5.62 5.03 0.59
N ARG A 95 6.62 4.59 1.39
CA ARG A 95 6.72 3.19 1.83
C ARG A 95 5.48 2.75 2.59
N ARG A 96 5.01 3.57 3.53
CA ARG A 96 3.79 3.29 4.31
C ARG A 96 2.55 3.20 3.40
N CYS A 97 2.47 4.08 2.40
CA CYS A 97 1.42 4.00 1.39
C CYS A 97 1.46 2.70 0.59
N LEU A 98 2.66 2.23 0.21
CA LEU A 98 2.83 0.94 -0.46
C LEU A 98 2.40 -0.23 0.42
N GLN A 99 2.75 -0.22 1.71
CA GLN A 99 2.33 -1.26 2.66
C GLN A 99 0.79 -1.33 2.76
N VAL A 100 0.11 -0.19 2.91
CA VAL A 100 -1.36 -0.13 2.92
C VAL A 100 -1.96 -0.61 1.59
N ALA A 101 -1.40 -0.15 0.46
CA ALA A 101 -1.83 -0.60 -0.86
C ALA A 101 -1.67 -2.12 -1.04
N SER A 102 -0.57 -2.68 -0.54
CA SER A 102 -0.30 -4.13 -0.60
C SER A 102 -1.26 -4.94 0.27
N LEU A 103 -1.62 -4.43 1.45
CA LEU A 103 -2.62 -5.10 2.30
C LEU A 103 -4.03 -5.06 1.69
N LEU A 104 -4.36 -3.99 0.97
CA LEU A 104 -5.72 -3.72 0.48
C LEU A 104 -5.87 -3.89 -1.04
N HIS A 105 -4.86 -4.44 -1.76
CA HIS A 105 -4.87 -4.52 -3.22
C HIS A 105 -6.10 -5.25 -3.76
N ASP A 106 -6.56 -6.27 -3.06
CA ASP A 106 -7.61 -7.18 -3.47
C ASP A 106 -9.00 -6.90 -2.89
N ILE A 107 -9.16 -5.89 -2.02
CA ILE A 107 -10.47 -5.62 -1.39
C ILE A 107 -11.60 -5.40 -2.39
N GLY A 108 -11.29 -4.91 -3.58
CA GLY A 108 -12.24 -4.68 -4.65
C GLY A 108 -12.87 -5.96 -5.22
N LYS A 109 -12.23 -7.12 -5.05
CA LYS A 109 -12.79 -8.44 -5.44
C LYS A 109 -14.11 -8.72 -4.70
N ARG A 110 -14.32 -8.11 -3.53
CA ARG A 110 -15.57 -8.18 -2.78
C ARG A 110 -16.77 -7.61 -3.55
N VAL A 111 -16.52 -6.61 -4.38
CA VAL A 111 -17.56 -6.01 -5.23
C VAL A 111 -17.71 -6.83 -6.52
N ASN A 112 -16.62 -7.01 -7.24
CA ASN A 112 -16.58 -7.82 -8.47
C ASN A 112 -15.13 -8.19 -8.79
N TYR A 113 -14.90 -9.39 -9.26
CA TYR A 113 -13.59 -9.84 -9.74
C TYR A 113 -13.10 -8.97 -10.92
N TYR A 114 -13.98 -8.68 -11.88
CA TYR A 114 -13.64 -7.81 -13.00
C TYR A 114 -13.50 -6.36 -12.54
N SER A 115 -12.40 -5.73 -12.96
CA SER A 115 -12.07 -4.34 -12.58
C SER A 115 -11.91 -4.13 -11.06
N HIS A 116 -11.52 -5.18 -10.31
CA HIS A 116 -11.39 -5.11 -8.85
C HIS A 116 -10.44 -4.00 -8.38
N ALA A 117 -9.38 -3.69 -9.15
CA ALA A 117 -8.49 -2.58 -8.85
C ALA A 117 -9.21 -1.23 -8.76
N ARG A 118 -10.21 -0.97 -9.61
CA ARG A 118 -11.05 0.23 -9.53
C ARG A 118 -11.98 0.21 -8.33
N HIS A 119 -12.59 -0.94 -8.05
CA HIS A 119 -13.43 -1.11 -6.88
C HIS A 119 -12.58 -0.96 -5.60
N GLY A 120 -11.39 -1.57 -5.56
CA GLY A 120 -10.43 -1.44 -4.47
C GLY A 120 -10.00 0.01 -4.23
N CYS A 121 -9.67 0.73 -5.30
CA CYS A 121 -9.37 2.16 -5.22
C CYS A 121 -10.51 2.96 -4.59
N TYR A 122 -11.76 2.77 -5.03
CA TYR A 122 -12.92 3.44 -4.46
C TYR A 122 -13.12 3.07 -2.99
N MET A 123 -13.04 1.79 -2.66
CA MET A 123 -13.20 1.30 -1.28
C MET A 123 -12.11 1.86 -0.37
N LEU A 124 -10.85 1.84 -0.80
CA LEU A 124 -9.71 2.34 -0.03
C LEU A 124 -9.86 3.82 0.30
N VAL A 125 -10.21 4.66 -0.68
CA VAL A 125 -10.39 6.11 -0.45
C VAL A 125 -11.53 6.41 0.52
N ASN A 126 -12.55 5.55 0.59
CA ASN A 126 -13.71 5.73 1.47
C ASN A 126 -13.64 4.91 2.76
N SER A 127 -12.53 4.21 3.00
CA SER A 127 -12.31 3.45 4.24
C SER A 127 -11.79 4.35 5.36
N ASN A 128 -12.09 3.98 6.60
CA ASN A 128 -11.55 4.64 7.79
C ASN A 128 -10.14 4.11 8.10
N LEU A 129 -9.13 4.70 7.48
CA LEU A 129 -7.73 4.40 7.74
C LEU A 129 -7.17 5.42 8.72
N TYR A 130 -6.71 4.94 9.87
CA TYR A 130 -6.11 5.77 10.89
C TYR A 130 -4.60 5.84 10.72
N GLY A 131 -4.00 6.99 11.01
CA GLY A 131 -2.55 7.19 10.94
C GLY A 131 -2.02 7.58 9.56
N MET A 132 -2.91 7.97 8.62
CA MET A 132 -2.51 8.56 7.33
C MET A 132 -3.38 9.77 6.96
N THR A 133 -2.81 10.63 6.15
CA THR A 133 -3.52 11.79 5.59
C THR A 133 -4.38 11.39 4.38
N HIS A 134 -5.32 12.25 3.99
CA HIS A 134 -6.11 12.03 2.77
C HIS A 134 -5.25 11.95 1.48
N ILE A 135 -4.12 12.66 1.45
CA ILE A 135 -3.20 12.60 0.31
C ILE A 135 -2.53 11.23 0.24
N GLU A 136 -2.03 10.73 1.36
CA GLU A 136 -1.43 9.38 1.47
C GLU A 136 -2.46 8.29 1.15
N GLN A 137 -3.70 8.45 1.62
CA GLN A 137 -4.80 7.54 1.29
C GLN A 137 -5.13 7.53 -0.21
N ALA A 138 -5.18 8.71 -0.83
CA ALA A 138 -5.34 8.85 -2.28
C ALA A 138 -4.17 8.25 -3.06
N PHE A 139 -2.94 8.41 -2.56
CA PHE A 139 -1.75 7.81 -3.15
C PHE A 139 -1.78 6.27 -3.06
N SER A 140 -2.15 5.71 -1.90
CA SER A 140 -2.30 4.26 -1.75
C SER A 140 -3.38 3.70 -2.69
N ALA A 141 -4.51 4.41 -2.84
CA ALA A 141 -5.56 4.06 -3.79
C ALA A 141 -5.09 4.13 -5.26
N PHE A 142 -4.23 5.11 -5.58
CA PHE A 142 -3.59 5.19 -6.88
C PHE A 142 -2.69 3.98 -7.16
N LEU A 143 -1.92 3.51 -6.16
CA LEU A 143 -1.08 2.31 -6.30
C LEU A 143 -1.93 1.07 -6.63
N VAL A 144 -3.00 0.84 -5.88
CA VAL A 144 -3.94 -0.28 -6.13
C VAL A 144 -4.54 -0.20 -7.52
N MET A 145 -5.04 0.97 -7.91
CA MET A 145 -5.66 1.14 -9.22
C MET A 145 -4.67 0.92 -10.38
N ASN A 146 -3.40 1.33 -10.20
CA ASN A 146 -2.40 1.30 -11.25
C ASN A 146 -1.60 0.00 -11.32
N SER A 147 -1.62 -0.85 -10.29
CA SER A 147 -0.91 -2.14 -10.26
C SER A 147 -1.35 -3.09 -11.39
N HIS A 148 -2.61 -3.00 -11.80
CA HIS A 148 -3.15 -3.76 -12.93
C HIS A 148 -3.06 -3.03 -14.29
N GLY A 149 -2.31 -1.94 -14.37
CA GLY A 149 -2.10 -1.15 -15.59
C GLY A 149 -3.30 -0.26 -15.95
N LEU A 150 -3.17 1.03 -15.72
CA LEU A 150 -4.16 2.01 -16.12
C LEU A 150 -4.06 2.34 -17.61
N THR A 151 -5.20 2.41 -18.28
CA THR A 151 -5.26 3.08 -19.58
C THR A 151 -5.07 4.60 -19.44
N PRO A 152 -4.58 5.31 -20.47
CA PRO A 152 -4.45 6.77 -20.41
C PRO A 152 -5.74 7.49 -20.05
N LYS A 153 -6.90 6.94 -20.42
CA LYS A 153 -8.22 7.49 -20.08
C LYS A 153 -8.53 7.34 -18.60
N GLU A 154 -8.23 6.19 -18.03
CA GLU A 154 -8.43 5.92 -16.61
C GLU A 154 -7.53 6.78 -15.75
N TYR A 155 -6.28 6.93 -16.16
CA TYR A 155 -5.33 7.82 -15.50
C TYR A 155 -5.84 9.27 -15.43
N LYS A 156 -6.37 9.82 -16.55
CA LYS A 156 -6.96 11.16 -16.60
C LYS A 156 -8.22 11.29 -15.73
N ASN A 157 -8.98 10.22 -15.59
CA ASN A 157 -10.25 10.21 -14.88
C ASN A 157 -10.09 9.79 -13.42
N PHE A 158 -8.89 9.56 -12.92
CA PHE A 158 -8.66 9.30 -11.51
C PHE A 158 -9.09 10.53 -10.68
N LEU A 159 -10.21 10.38 -9.98
CA LEU A 159 -10.92 11.47 -9.31
C LEU A 159 -10.02 12.25 -8.32
N TYR A 160 -9.15 11.51 -7.64
CA TYR A 160 -8.23 12.03 -6.63
C TYR A 160 -6.85 12.41 -7.20
N GLY A 161 -6.64 12.26 -8.49
CA GLY A 161 -5.36 12.57 -9.14
C GLY A 161 -4.90 14.03 -9.01
N LYS A 162 -5.84 14.94 -8.76
CA LYS A 162 -5.52 16.35 -8.48
C LYS A 162 -4.85 16.58 -7.12
N LEU A 163 -4.96 15.62 -6.19
CA LEU A 163 -4.30 15.68 -4.89
C LEU A 163 -2.82 15.29 -4.96
N LEU A 164 -2.41 14.62 -6.04
CA LEU A 164 -1.04 14.16 -6.24
C LEU A 164 -0.30 15.10 -7.19
N ASP A 165 0.89 15.51 -6.82
CA ASP A 165 1.78 16.26 -7.70
C ASP A 165 2.46 15.34 -8.75
N ASP A 166 3.23 15.93 -9.66
CA ASP A 166 3.84 15.16 -10.76
C ASP A 166 4.96 14.24 -10.27
N GLU A 167 5.67 14.62 -9.22
CA GLU A 167 6.71 13.78 -8.58
C GLU A 167 6.08 12.57 -7.92
N GLN A 168 5.04 12.76 -7.10
CA GLN A 168 4.28 11.70 -6.47
C GLN A 168 3.69 10.74 -7.51
N ARG A 169 3.14 11.25 -8.61
CA ARG A 169 2.65 10.40 -9.71
C ARG A 169 3.75 9.57 -10.34
N SER A 170 4.91 10.17 -10.60
CA SER A 170 6.06 9.47 -11.19
C SER A 170 6.58 8.36 -10.28
N ILE A 171 6.72 8.64 -8.99
CA ILE A 171 7.10 7.63 -7.98
C ILE A 171 6.00 6.59 -7.87
N GLY A 172 4.74 6.99 -7.81
CA GLY A 172 3.58 6.11 -7.72
C GLY A 172 3.49 5.10 -8.87
N GLN A 173 3.82 5.49 -10.10
CA GLN A 173 3.89 4.55 -11.23
C GLN A 173 4.93 3.45 -10.98
N LYS A 174 6.10 3.80 -10.45
CA LYS A 174 7.14 2.82 -10.11
C LYS A 174 6.71 1.91 -8.95
N LEU A 175 6.13 2.49 -7.89
CA LEU A 175 5.65 1.71 -6.74
C LEU A 175 4.48 0.79 -7.12
N SER A 176 3.64 1.18 -8.07
CA SER A 176 2.59 0.30 -8.61
C SER A 176 3.16 -0.92 -9.34
N ILE A 177 4.30 -0.78 -10.03
CA ILE A 177 5.01 -1.92 -10.63
C ILE A 177 5.60 -2.83 -9.54
N ILE A 178 6.12 -2.26 -8.45
CA ILE A 178 6.59 -3.04 -7.29
C ILE A 178 5.44 -3.85 -6.70
N LEU A 179 4.28 -3.24 -6.50
CA LEU A 179 3.09 -3.94 -6.02
C LEU A 179 2.65 -5.06 -6.97
N ALA A 180 2.60 -4.78 -8.27
CA ALA A 180 2.23 -5.75 -9.29
C ALA A 180 3.19 -6.95 -9.33
N ILE A 181 4.51 -6.71 -9.17
CA ILE A 181 5.50 -7.80 -9.10
C ILE A 181 5.31 -8.61 -7.82
N ALA A 182 5.10 -7.95 -6.67
CA ALA A 182 4.85 -8.64 -5.41
C ALA A 182 3.61 -9.54 -5.49
N GLU A 183 2.52 -9.07 -6.09
CA GLU A 183 1.29 -9.84 -6.35
C GLU A 183 1.56 -11.01 -7.30
N ALA A 184 2.24 -10.78 -8.43
CA ALA A 184 2.58 -11.82 -9.40
C ALA A 184 3.47 -12.92 -8.79
N LEU A 185 4.29 -12.61 -7.78
CA LEU A 185 5.13 -13.57 -7.07
C LEU A 185 4.33 -14.53 -6.17
N ASP A 186 3.07 -14.24 -5.89
CA ASP A 186 2.16 -15.13 -5.17
C ASP A 186 0.83 -15.37 -5.94
N GLU A 187 0.87 -15.36 -7.27
CA GLU A 187 -0.29 -15.61 -8.14
C GLU A 187 -1.00 -16.94 -7.81
N SER A 188 -0.25 -17.94 -7.34
CA SER A 188 -0.80 -19.23 -6.91
C SER A 188 -1.39 -19.23 -5.50
N HIS A 189 -1.20 -18.18 -4.71
CA HIS A 189 -1.53 -18.08 -3.28
C HIS A 189 -0.86 -19.16 -2.40
N GLU A 190 0.25 -19.74 -2.85
CA GLU A 190 0.99 -20.79 -2.14
C GLU A 190 2.20 -20.29 -1.35
N GLN A 191 2.54 -19.00 -1.46
CA GLN A 191 3.66 -18.33 -0.75
C GLN A 191 5.01 -19.00 -0.99
N LEU A 192 5.29 -19.38 -2.22
CA LEU A 192 6.46 -20.18 -2.59
C LEU A 192 7.78 -19.40 -2.61
N VAL A 193 7.75 -18.08 -2.66
CA VAL A 193 8.98 -17.26 -2.67
C VAL A 193 9.58 -17.22 -1.27
N MET A 194 10.74 -17.84 -1.10
CA MET A 194 11.47 -17.92 0.17
C MET A 194 12.30 -16.66 0.42
N ASN A 195 12.97 -16.16 -0.63
CA ASN A 195 13.80 -14.97 -0.56
C ASN A 195 13.82 -14.22 -1.89
N LEU A 196 14.00 -12.91 -1.80
CA LEU A 196 14.21 -12.00 -2.93
C LEU A 196 15.53 -11.27 -2.74
N ASP A 197 16.32 -11.21 -3.79
CA ASP A 197 17.51 -10.39 -3.87
C ASP A 197 17.58 -9.67 -5.22
N SER A 198 18.22 -8.50 -5.28
CA SER A 198 18.31 -7.71 -6.49
C SER A 198 19.71 -7.18 -6.73
N ARG A 199 20.18 -7.31 -7.96
CA ARG A 199 21.41 -6.68 -8.43
C ARG A 199 21.06 -5.58 -9.41
N ILE A 200 21.46 -4.35 -9.10
CA ILE A 200 21.13 -3.17 -9.89
C ILE A 200 22.35 -2.67 -10.62
N SER A 201 22.25 -2.58 -11.94
CA SER A 201 23.24 -1.96 -12.83
C SER A 201 22.63 -0.73 -13.54
N PRO A 202 23.42 0.06 -14.28
CA PRO A 202 22.90 1.22 -15.02
C PRO A 202 21.78 0.89 -16.01
N ASP A 203 21.83 -0.28 -16.66
CA ASP A 203 20.92 -0.65 -17.74
C ASP A 203 19.93 -1.76 -17.36
N GLU A 204 20.19 -2.46 -16.25
CA GLU A 204 19.50 -3.69 -15.89
C GLU A 204 19.26 -3.78 -14.39
N VAL A 205 18.15 -4.40 -14.03
CA VAL A 205 17.85 -4.92 -12.68
C VAL A 205 17.67 -6.41 -12.79
N ARG A 206 18.52 -7.19 -12.10
CA ARG A 206 18.38 -8.64 -12.00
C ARG A 206 17.71 -8.96 -10.67
N LEU A 207 16.50 -9.52 -10.76
CA LEU A 207 15.73 -10.01 -9.61
C LEU A 207 15.95 -11.51 -9.45
N ILE A 208 16.56 -11.90 -8.32
CA ILE A 208 16.86 -13.29 -7.97
C ILE A 208 15.79 -13.78 -7.00
N ILE A 209 15.06 -14.83 -7.40
CA ILE A 209 13.91 -15.35 -6.67
C ILE A 209 14.21 -16.77 -6.21
N GLN A 210 14.34 -16.98 -4.91
CA GLN A 210 14.56 -18.29 -4.32
C GLN A 210 13.23 -18.96 -3.98
N TYR A 211 13.08 -20.22 -4.37
CA TYR A 211 11.86 -21.01 -4.18
C TYR A 211 12.16 -22.49 -3.93
N PRO A 212 11.25 -23.28 -3.32
CA PRO A 212 11.48 -24.70 -3.04
C PRO A 212 11.58 -25.54 -4.33
N LYS A 213 12.65 -26.30 -4.48
CA LYS A 213 12.99 -27.06 -5.70
C LYS A 213 11.88 -28.01 -6.19
N HIS A 214 11.08 -28.53 -5.29
CA HIS A 214 10.06 -29.55 -5.60
C HIS A 214 8.67 -28.95 -5.86
N ARG A 215 8.55 -27.62 -5.93
CA ARG A 215 7.29 -26.93 -6.19
C ARG A 215 7.22 -26.44 -7.62
N ASP A 216 6.06 -26.59 -8.22
CA ASP A 216 5.77 -25.99 -9.52
C ASP A 216 5.49 -24.50 -9.34
N ILE A 217 6.18 -23.66 -10.12
CA ILE A 217 6.03 -22.20 -10.08
C ILE A 217 5.73 -21.62 -11.47
N ASP A 218 5.27 -22.40 -12.41
CA ASP A 218 5.07 -21.94 -13.79
C ASP A 218 3.99 -20.86 -13.90
N ILE A 219 2.94 -20.93 -13.06
CA ILE A 219 1.92 -19.87 -12.97
C ILE A 219 2.58 -18.56 -12.52
N THR A 220 3.37 -18.60 -11.45
CA THR A 220 4.11 -17.44 -10.90
C THR A 220 5.10 -16.89 -11.93
N LYS A 221 5.87 -17.74 -12.61
CA LYS A 221 6.79 -17.33 -13.69
C LYS A 221 6.04 -16.55 -14.77
N GLY A 222 4.96 -17.13 -15.29
CA GLY A 222 4.17 -16.52 -16.35
C GLY A 222 3.52 -15.20 -15.94
N ALA A 223 3.17 -15.04 -14.67
CA ALA A 223 2.64 -13.78 -14.12
C ALA A 223 3.73 -12.70 -14.06
N VAL A 224 4.90 -13.02 -13.50
CA VAL A 224 6.03 -12.08 -13.36
C VAL A 224 6.59 -11.67 -14.73
N GLU A 225 6.70 -12.58 -15.69
CA GLU A 225 7.19 -12.28 -17.06
C GLU A 225 6.36 -11.20 -17.78
N LYS A 226 5.05 -11.14 -17.54
CA LYS A 226 4.18 -10.10 -18.09
C LYS A 226 4.57 -8.69 -17.63
N LEU A 227 5.26 -8.58 -16.50
CA LEU A 227 5.64 -7.30 -15.89
C LEU A 227 7.00 -6.77 -16.38
N VAL A 228 7.78 -7.55 -17.14
CA VAL A 228 9.07 -7.12 -17.70
C VAL A 228 8.94 -5.87 -18.59
N LYS A 229 7.93 -5.85 -19.46
CA LYS A 229 7.68 -4.68 -20.33
C LYS A 229 7.20 -3.44 -19.57
N PRO A 230 6.19 -3.54 -18.68
CA PRO A 230 5.80 -2.46 -17.79
C PRO A 230 6.96 -1.92 -16.94
N PHE A 231 7.77 -2.81 -16.36
CA PHE A 231 8.95 -2.43 -15.60
C PHE A 231 9.92 -1.58 -16.45
N LYS A 232 10.31 -2.08 -17.63
CA LYS A 232 11.21 -1.35 -18.55
C LYS A 232 10.67 0.03 -18.91
N LYS A 233 9.37 0.15 -19.10
CA LYS A 233 8.72 1.42 -19.42
C LYS A 233 8.89 2.45 -18.30
N GLU A 234 8.69 2.06 -17.05
CA GLU A 234 8.66 2.98 -15.91
C GLU A 234 10.06 3.21 -15.31
N PHE A 235 10.88 2.16 -15.19
CA PHE A 235 12.22 2.26 -14.60
C PHE A 235 13.32 2.60 -15.62
N LYS A 236 13.01 2.56 -16.93
CA LYS A 236 13.97 2.78 -18.03
C LYS A 236 15.18 1.82 -17.97
N ARG A 237 14.98 0.62 -17.43
CA ARG A 237 15.97 -0.45 -17.29
C ARG A 237 15.35 -1.77 -17.68
N GLN A 238 16.19 -2.72 -18.11
CA GLN A 238 15.73 -4.09 -18.35
C GLN A 238 15.51 -4.79 -17.01
N LEU A 239 14.43 -5.58 -16.88
CA LEU A 239 14.25 -6.52 -15.78
C LEU A 239 14.66 -7.90 -16.25
N GLU A 240 15.67 -8.49 -15.61
CA GLU A 240 16.03 -9.91 -15.74
C GLU A 240 15.57 -10.67 -14.50
N ILE A 241 14.99 -11.84 -14.71
CA ILE A 241 14.45 -12.66 -13.61
C ILE A 241 15.25 -13.96 -13.57
N GLU A 242 15.90 -14.18 -12.44
CA GLU A 242 16.68 -15.38 -12.15
C GLU A 242 15.92 -16.23 -11.12
N TRP A 243 15.50 -17.42 -11.53
CA TRP A 243 14.79 -18.37 -10.68
C TRP A 243 15.79 -19.36 -10.08
N SER A 244 15.94 -19.34 -8.74
CA SER A 244 16.92 -20.12 -7.98
C SER A 244 16.21 -21.16 -7.10
N PRO A 245 16.09 -22.42 -7.55
CA PRO A 245 15.52 -23.49 -6.72
C PRO A 245 16.47 -23.85 -5.58
N GLN A 246 15.92 -24.00 -4.35
CA GLN A 246 16.64 -24.36 -3.13
C GLN A 246 16.21 -25.74 -2.60
#